data_f4f7768cf44104e214c4a47a39ff9de9
#
_entry.id   f4f7768cf44104e214c4a47a39ff9de9
#
_cell.length_a   1.000
_cell.length_b   1.000
_cell.length_c   1.000
_cell.angle_alpha   90.00
_cell.angle_beta   90.00
_cell.angle_gamma   90.00
#
_symmetry.space_group_name_H-M   'P 1'
#
loop_
_entity.id
_entity.type
_entity.pdbx_description
1 polymer ?
#
loop_
_entity_poly.entity_id
_entity_poly.type
_entity_poly.pdbx_seq_one_letter_code
_entity_poly.pdbx_strand_id
1 'polypeptide(L)'
;MKALCFEQFGSPDVLQYKEIHDPIINPNEILLRTKAIGLNFADIYRRRGAYHLAGNPPYILGYEGSGIVEQVGTEVTDIAAGDRIAFADVPFANAELVAVPKEKAIPLPDAISFEVASSVLLQGLTAHYLTQDSYKIKAGDFVLVHAAAGGVGQLLIQIIKMKGAHVIGLTSSKEKADAAYSAGTDHVCLYSESWCEEILQITKGHGVDVVYESVGSTLEESFKATKIGGTVVFYGMAGGDPAPIDPRMLMDTSKTLTGGDLWNVLTTYEERKTRSHQLFDWITTGKLHVQNPTTFSLENGADAHRLLESRKSTGKILLIP
;
A
#
# COMPACT_ATOMS: atom_id res chain seq x y z
N MET A 1 0.31 27.19 5.72
CA MET A 1 -0.12 26.20 4.73
C MET A 1 -1.51 25.65 5.07
N LYS A 2 -2.19 25.08 4.11
CA LYS A 2 -3.42 24.34 4.36
C LYS A 2 -3.15 22.83 4.51
N ALA A 3 -3.90 22.17 5.39
CA ALA A 3 -3.79 20.73 5.65
C ALA A 3 -5.14 20.12 6.00
N LEU A 4 -5.27 18.81 5.75
CA LEU A 4 -6.39 18.02 6.21
C LEU A 4 -6.07 17.44 7.59
N CYS A 5 -6.71 17.91 8.64
CA CYS A 5 -6.40 17.57 10.02
C CYS A 5 -7.64 17.20 10.84
N PHE A 6 -7.43 16.63 12.02
CA PHE A 6 -8.50 16.26 12.96
C PHE A 6 -8.00 16.30 14.41
N GLU A 7 -8.93 16.45 15.36
CA GLU A 7 -8.61 16.56 16.78
C GLU A 7 -9.02 15.31 17.59
N GLN A 8 -10.00 14.56 17.08
CA GLN A 8 -10.54 13.36 17.74
C GLN A 8 -10.65 12.22 16.73
N PHE A 9 -10.34 11.00 17.19
CA PHE A 9 -10.51 9.80 16.37
C PHE A 9 -11.99 9.58 16.01
N GLY A 10 -12.25 9.04 14.82
CA GLY A 10 -13.64 8.80 14.41
C GLY A 10 -13.84 8.49 12.92
N SER A 11 -15.07 8.78 12.46
CA SER A 11 -15.49 8.67 11.05
C SER A 11 -14.78 9.71 10.17
N PRO A 12 -14.90 9.64 8.83
CA PRO A 12 -14.34 10.68 7.94
C PRO A 12 -14.79 12.13 8.28
N ASP A 13 -15.90 12.29 9.00
CA ASP A 13 -16.45 13.61 9.34
C ASP A 13 -15.60 14.41 10.34
N VAL A 14 -14.64 13.75 11.03
CA VAL A 14 -13.68 14.44 11.90
C VAL A 14 -12.62 15.21 11.14
N LEU A 15 -12.44 14.91 9.83
CA LEU A 15 -11.44 15.53 8.98
C LEU A 15 -11.87 16.95 8.59
N GLN A 16 -10.99 17.91 8.78
CA GLN A 16 -11.21 19.32 8.52
C GLN A 16 -10.03 19.89 7.72
N TYR A 17 -10.34 20.60 6.65
CA TYR A 17 -9.36 21.34 5.88
C TYR A 17 -9.14 22.71 6.51
N LYS A 18 -7.97 22.95 7.07
CA LYS A 18 -7.66 24.16 7.86
C LYS A 18 -6.33 24.76 7.46
N GLU A 19 -6.20 26.06 7.69
CA GLU A 19 -4.91 26.73 7.68
C GLU A 19 -4.17 26.46 8.99
N ILE A 20 -2.91 26.07 8.86
CA ILE A 20 -1.99 25.78 9.96
C ILE A 20 -0.61 26.39 9.69
N HIS A 21 0.25 26.42 10.69
CA HIS A 21 1.62 26.88 10.50
C HIS A 21 2.39 25.98 9.54
N ASP A 22 3.28 26.59 8.74
CA ASP A 22 4.20 25.84 7.89
C ASP A 22 5.15 25.01 8.76
N PRO A 23 5.56 23.82 8.30
CA PRO A 23 6.54 23.01 9.03
C PRO A 23 7.91 23.71 9.02
N ILE A 24 8.61 23.63 10.15
CA ILE A 24 9.99 24.08 10.26
C ILE A 24 10.88 22.87 10.03
N ILE A 25 11.80 22.96 9.07
CA ILE A 25 12.72 21.88 8.74
C ILE A 25 13.95 21.89 9.64
N ASN A 26 14.43 20.71 9.98
CA ASN A 26 15.72 20.50 10.64
C ASN A 26 16.89 20.57 9.63
N PRO A 27 18.15 20.63 10.08
CA PRO A 27 19.31 20.69 9.19
C PRO A 27 19.39 19.55 8.15
N ASN A 28 18.87 18.36 8.46
CA ASN A 28 18.87 17.17 7.59
C ASN A 28 17.53 16.92 6.88
N GLU A 29 16.64 17.91 6.83
CA GLU A 29 15.32 17.78 6.21
C GLU A 29 15.15 18.68 4.99
N ILE A 30 14.14 18.37 4.21
CA ILE A 30 13.73 19.05 2.99
C ILE A 30 12.32 19.55 3.20
N LEU A 31 12.04 20.82 2.87
CA LEU A 31 10.68 21.33 2.75
C LEU A 31 10.17 20.99 1.34
N LEU A 32 9.19 20.14 1.25
CA LEU A 32 8.59 19.71 0.00
C LEU A 32 7.20 20.33 -0.18
N ARG A 33 6.98 21.00 -1.31
CA ARG A 33 5.63 21.40 -1.75
C ARG A 33 5.00 20.21 -2.47
N THR A 34 3.98 19.64 -1.85
CA THR A 34 3.28 18.47 -2.37
C THR A 34 2.53 18.78 -3.67
N LYS A 35 2.55 17.83 -4.60
CA LYS A 35 1.82 17.86 -5.87
C LYS A 35 0.81 16.73 -5.96
N ALA A 36 1.10 15.60 -5.32
CA ALA A 36 0.19 14.48 -5.16
C ALA A 36 0.45 13.79 -3.83
N ILE A 37 -0.59 13.32 -3.17
CA ILE A 37 -0.56 12.65 -1.88
C ILE A 37 -1.29 11.32 -2.02
N GLY A 38 -0.66 10.22 -1.63
CA GLY A 38 -1.24 8.89 -1.70
C GLY A 38 -2.10 8.56 -0.48
N LEU A 39 -3.39 8.28 -0.67
CA LEU A 39 -4.26 7.79 0.39
C LEU A 39 -4.16 6.27 0.52
N ASN A 40 -4.03 5.77 1.75
CA ASN A 40 -3.86 4.36 2.05
C ASN A 40 -4.81 3.88 3.16
N PHE A 41 -5.10 2.57 3.22
CA PHE A 41 -5.95 2.00 4.29
C PHE A 41 -5.38 2.25 5.69
N ALA A 42 -4.06 2.32 5.83
CA ALA A 42 -3.41 2.68 7.09
C ALA A 42 -3.82 4.07 7.62
N ASP A 43 -4.19 5.01 6.73
CA ASP A 43 -4.68 6.33 7.15
C ASP A 43 -6.08 6.23 7.77
N ILE A 44 -6.90 5.27 7.32
CA ILE A 44 -8.19 4.96 7.94
C ILE A 44 -7.98 4.39 9.35
N TYR A 45 -7.06 3.43 9.50
CA TYR A 45 -6.74 2.85 10.81
C TYR A 45 -6.24 3.91 11.79
N ARG A 46 -5.35 4.82 11.33
CA ARG A 46 -4.81 5.94 12.13
C ARG A 46 -5.92 6.91 12.54
N ARG A 47 -6.78 7.30 11.60
CA ARG A 47 -7.91 8.20 11.90
C ARG A 47 -8.89 7.60 12.89
N ARG A 48 -9.03 6.27 12.93
CA ARG A 48 -9.86 5.53 13.90
C ARG A 48 -9.16 5.26 15.23
N GLY A 49 -7.86 5.57 15.36
CA GLY A 49 -7.07 5.29 16.55
C GLY A 49 -6.64 3.83 16.70
N ALA A 50 -6.73 3.05 15.60
CA ALA A 50 -6.38 1.62 15.57
C ALA A 50 -4.96 1.34 15.04
N TYR A 51 -4.16 2.38 14.78
CA TYR A 51 -2.79 2.25 14.31
C TYR A 51 -1.94 3.42 14.81
N HIS A 52 -0.61 3.25 14.84
CA HIS A 52 0.30 4.30 15.31
C HIS A 52 0.15 5.58 14.48
N LEU A 53 0.15 6.73 15.14
CA LEU A 53 -0.02 8.05 14.56
C LEU A 53 1.03 9.00 15.14
N ALA A 54 1.70 9.75 14.27
CA ALA A 54 2.67 10.74 14.67
C ALA A 54 2.02 12.06 15.12
N GLY A 55 2.68 12.79 16.03
CA GLY A 55 2.28 14.12 16.47
C GLY A 55 1.22 14.13 17.57
N ASN A 56 0.66 15.32 17.78
CA ASN A 56 -0.42 15.63 18.74
C ASN A 56 -1.55 16.34 18.01
N PRO A 57 -2.75 16.41 18.60
CA PRO A 57 -3.85 17.17 18.01
C PRO A 57 -3.50 18.65 17.79
N PRO A 58 -3.90 19.27 16.68
CA PRO A 58 -4.59 18.64 15.55
C PRO A 58 -3.67 17.70 14.76
N TYR A 59 -4.09 16.43 14.60
CA TYR A 59 -3.36 15.43 13.85
C TYR A 59 -3.46 15.67 12.34
N ILE A 60 -2.39 15.42 11.60
CA ILE A 60 -2.38 15.37 10.12
C ILE A 60 -2.04 13.96 9.71
N LEU A 61 -2.87 13.38 8.84
CA LEU A 61 -2.66 12.05 8.27
C LEU A 61 -1.69 12.09 7.07
N GLY A 62 -1.57 10.92 6.43
CA GLY A 62 -0.78 10.74 5.22
C GLY A 62 0.68 10.40 5.51
N TYR A 63 1.18 9.42 4.77
CA TYR A 63 2.56 8.91 4.91
C TYR A 63 3.23 8.70 3.55
N GLU A 64 2.63 9.19 2.48
CA GLU A 64 3.10 9.06 1.11
C GLU A 64 2.77 10.31 0.31
N GLY A 65 3.72 10.78 -0.48
CA GLY A 65 3.50 11.91 -1.37
C GLY A 65 4.66 12.16 -2.31
N SER A 66 4.47 13.13 -3.18
CA SER A 66 5.49 13.60 -4.12
C SER A 66 5.30 15.09 -4.39
N GLY A 67 6.38 15.74 -4.78
CA GLY A 67 6.32 17.18 -5.01
C GLY A 67 7.65 17.77 -5.44
N ILE A 68 7.76 19.09 -5.26
CA ILE A 68 8.93 19.90 -5.61
C ILE A 68 9.55 20.43 -4.33
N VAL A 69 10.86 20.31 -4.23
CA VAL A 69 11.64 20.85 -3.11
C VAL A 69 11.58 22.38 -3.13
N GLU A 70 11.14 22.99 -2.04
CA GLU A 70 11.17 24.44 -1.86
C GLU A 70 12.42 24.92 -1.13
N GLN A 71 12.81 24.17 -0.10
CA GLN A 71 13.96 24.52 0.74
C GLN A 71 14.66 23.26 1.22
N VAL A 72 15.95 23.33 1.46
CA VAL A 72 16.76 22.27 2.05
C VAL A 72 17.41 22.74 3.34
N GLY A 73 17.56 21.85 4.29
CA GLY A 73 18.32 22.09 5.52
C GLY A 73 19.83 22.15 5.23
N THR A 74 20.57 22.70 6.16
CA THR A 74 22.02 23.01 5.99
C THR A 74 22.91 21.78 5.82
N GLU A 75 22.45 20.60 6.20
CA GLU A 75 23.18 19.33 6.06
C GLU A 75 22.79 18.54 4.80
N VAL A 76 21.82 19.03 4.02
CA VAL A 76 21.39 18.42 2.76
C VAL A 76 22.24 18.98 1.62
N THR A 77 23.07 18.13 1.01
CA THR A 77 24.07 18.57 0.01
C THR A 77 23.85 18.05 -1.41
N ASP A 78 23.00 17.05 -1.57
CA ASP A 78 22.78 16.31 -2.83
C ASP A 78 21.35 16.48 -3.39
N ILE A 79 20.55 17.35 -2.76
CA ILE A 79 19.21 17.73 -3.19
C ILE A 79 19.12 19.26 -3.13
N ALA A 80 18.46 19.87 -4.09
CA ALA A 80 18.33 21.32 -4.22
C ALA A 80 16.86 21.75 -4.38
N ALA A 81 16.59 23.04 -4.12
CA ALA A 81 15.31 23.64 -4.44
C ALA A 81 15.00 23.50 -5.95
N GLY A 82 13.80 23.10 -6.28
CA GLY A 82 13.35 22.77 -7.63
C GLY A 82 13.41 21.27 -7.97
N ASP A 83 14.12 20.45 -7.20
CA ASP A 83 14.19 19.02 -7.44
C ASP A 83 12.82 18.35 -7.23
N ARG A 84 12.59 17.26 -7.99
CA ARG A 84 11.40 16.43 -7.93
C ARG A 84 11.65 15.26 -7.01
N ILE A 85 10.84 15.14 -5.94
CA ILE A 85 11.01 14.14 -4.89
C ILE A 85 9.70 13.42 -4.65
N ALA A 86 9.77 12.13 -4.33
CA ALA A 86 8.71 11.38 -3.68
C ALA A 86 9.17 10.80 -2.35
N PHE A 87 8.22 10.43 -1.52
CA PHE A 87 8.48 9.80 -0.23
C PHE A 87 7.40 8.80 0.15
N ALA A 88 7.77 7.80 0.93
CA ALA A 88 6.90 6.94 1.71
C ALA A 88 7.46 6.84 3.12
N ASP A 89 6.57 6.64 4.14
CA ASP A 89 6.94 6.61 5.56
C ASP A 89 7.37 7.97 6.13
N VAL A 90 6.82 9.06 5.61
CA VAL A 90 6.98 10.39 6.20
C VAL A 90 5.60 10.89 6.65
N PRO A 91 5.38 11.12 7.95
CA PRO A 91 4.10 11.59 8.46
C PRO A 91 3.74 13.00 7.96
N PHE A 92 2.48 13.37 8.17
CA PHE A 92 1.91 14.69 7.89
C PHE A 92 1.77 15.01 6.39
N ALA A 93 1.67 13.98 5.53
CA ALA A 93 1.63 14.16 4.08
C ALA A 93 0.33 14.84 3.57
N ASN A 94 -0.78 14.79 4.33
CA ASN A 94 -2.06 15.42 3.93
C ASN A 94 -2.02 16.94 4.12
N ALA A 95 -1.02 17.60 3.53
CA ALA A 95 -0.73 19.03 3.64
C ALA A 95 -0.08 19.57 2.36
N GLU A 96 -0.15 20.89 2.16
CA GLU A 96 0.53 21.57 1.04
C GLU A 96 2.06 21.53 1.14
N LEU A 97 2.59 21.47 2.38
CA LEU A 97 4.03 21.42 2.66
C LEU A 97 4.31 20.27 3.63
N VAL A 98 5.41 19.55 3.40
CA VAL A 98 5.87 18.44 4.26
C VAL A 98 7.36 18.58 4.52
N ALA A 99 7.78 18.44 5.79
CA ALA A 99 9.18 18.27 6.15
C ALA A 99 9.57 16.80 5.93
N VAL A 100 10.42 16.53 4.96
CA VAL A 100 10.87 15.20 4.57
C VAL A 100 12.31 15.00 5.01
N PRO A 101 12.60 14.02 5.89
CA PRO A 101 13.97 13.62 6.20
C PRO A 101 14.71 13.20 4.92
N LYS A 102 15.96 13.66 4.76
CA LYS A 102 16.75 13.38 3.56
C LYS A 102 16.83 11.89 3.23
N GLU A 103 17.01 11.05 4.25
CA GLU A 103 17.10 9.61 4.09
C GLU A 103 15.79 8.93 3.64
N LYS A 104 14.69 9.69 3.61
CA LYS A 104 13.39 9.23 3.09
C LYS A 104 13.01 9.87 1.76
N ALA A 105 13.80 10.83 1.30
CA ALA A 105 13.59 11.53 0.03
C ALA A 105 14.07 10.66 -1.15
N ILE A 106 13.18 10.39 -2.10
CA ILE A 106 13.46 9.56 -3.28
C ILE A 106 13.41 10.48 -4.51
N PRO A 107 14.56 10.74 -5.17
CA PRO A 107 14.59 11.51 -6.40
C PRO A 107 13.71 10.87 -7.49
N LEU A 108 12.89 11.67 -8.14
CA LEU A 108 11.99 11.20 -9.20
C LEU A 108 12.63 11.34 -10.58
N PRO A 109 12.69 10.26 -11.39
CA PRO A 109 13.02 10.36 -12.80
C PRO A 109 12.02 11.24 -13.56
N ASP A 110 12.47 11.95 -14.61
CA ASP A 110 11.61 12.82 -15.41
C ASP A 110 10.41 12.09 -16.03
N ALA A 111 10.59 10.81 -16.38
CA ALA A 111 9.55 9.98 -16.96
C ALA A 111 8.43 9.57 -15.96
N ILE A 112 8.60 9.81 -14.66
CA ILE A 112 7.61 9.47 -13.63
C ILE A 112 6.90 10.76 -13.18
N SER A 113 5.58 10.84 -13.35
CA SER A 113 4.77 11.96 -12.85
C SER A 113 4.60 11.89 -11.33
N PHE A 114 4.21 12.99 -10.70
CA PHE A 114 3.92 13.03 -9.26
C PHE A 114 2.77 12.09 -8.90
N GLU A 115 1.73 12.03 -9.73
CA GLU A 115 0.57 11.15 -9.53
C GLU A 115 0.97 9.69 -9.62
N VAL A 116 1.80 9.31 -10.58
CA VAL A 116 2.32 7.94 -10.70
C VAL A 116 3.17 7.60 -9.48
N ALA A 117 4.08 8.47 -9.06
CA ALA A 117 4.93 8.25 -7.89
C ALA A 117 4.10 8.03 -6.62
N SER A 118 3.13 8.92 -6.33
CA SER A 118 2.24 8.81 -5.17
C SER A 118 1.20 7.69 -5.28
N SER A 119 1.04 7.11 -6.48
CA SER A 119 0.19 5.93 -6.68
C SER A 119 0.90 4.63 -6.37
N VAL A 120 2.22 4.57 -6.54
CA VAL A 120 2.94 3.29 -6.50
C VAL A 120 3.94 3.17 -5.36
N LEU A 121 4.42 4.28 -4.79
CA LEU A 121 5.60 4.18 -3.95
C LEU A 121 5.33 3.32 -2.70
N LEU A 122 4.33 3.66 -1.87
CA LEU A 122 4.01 2.88 -0.68
C LEU A 122 3.45 1.50 -1.05
N GLN A 123 2.48 1.46 -1.96
CA GLN A 123 1.80 0.21 -2.34
C GLN A 123 2.71 -0.72 -3.14
N GLY A 124 3.53 -0.17 -4.03
CA GLY A 124 4.48 -0.94 -4.82
C GLY A 124 5.65 -1.45 -3.99
N LEU A 125 6.19 -0.65 -3.07
CA LEU A 125 7.19 -1.12 -2.11
C LEU A 125 6.62 -2.22 -1.21
N THR A 126 5.34 -2.10 -0.82
CA THR A 126 4.63 -3.16 -0.09
C THR A 126 4.56 -4.44 -0.93
N ALA A 127 4.08 -4.37 -2.17
CA ALA A 127 4.00 -5.53 -3.07
C ALA A 127 5.39 -6.13 -3.35
N HIS A 128 6.42 -5.28 -3.45
CA HIS A 128 7.79 -5.69 -3.66
C HIS A 128 8.30 -6.53 -2.50
N TYR A 129 8.26 -6.03 -1.25
CA TYR A 129 8.80 -6.79 -0.11
C TYR A 129 7.97 -8.05 0.18
N LEU A 130 6.65 -7.99 0.03
CA LEU A 130 5.80 -9.16 0.21
C LEU A 130 6.22 -10.33 -0.69
N THR A 131 6.60 -10.04 -1.94
CA THR A 131 7.01 -11.05 -2.94
C THR A 131 8.49 -11.43 -2.92
N GLN A 132 9.32 -10.75 -2.14
CA GLN A 132 10.76 -10.98 -2.05
C GLN A 132 11.20 -11.45 -0.67
N ASP A 133 10.68 -10.78 0.38
CA ASP A 133 11.16 -10.94 1.75
C ASP A 133 10.19 -11.77 2.60
N SER A 134 8.87 -11.48 2.55
CA SER A 134 7.88 -12.27 3.33
C SER A 134 7.68 -13.68 2.76
N TYR A 135 7.59 -13.78 1.44
CA TYR A 135 7.61 -15.05 0.72
C TYR A 135 8.27 -14.86 -0.64
N LYS A 136 9.37 -15.57 -0.88
CA LYS A 136 10.08 -15.50 -2.16
C LYS A 136 9.34 -16.31 -3.21
N ILE A 137 8.55 -15.65 -4.05
CA ILE A 137 7.78 -16.26 -5.14
C ILE A 137 8.68 -17.00 -6.11
N LYS A 138 8.27 -18.21 -6.48
CA LYS A 138 8.93 -19.09 -7.45
C LYS A 138 8.05 -19.27 -8.69
N ALA A 139 8.67 -19.53 -9.83
CA ALA A 139 7.92 -19.90 -11.03
C ALA A 139 7.10 -21.18 -10.79
N GLY A 140 5.83 -21.16 -11.20
CA GLY A 140 4.88 -22.25 -11.01
C GLY A 140 4.16 -22.29 -9.66
N ASP A 141 4.49 -21.42 -8.69
CA ASP A 141 3.72 -21.30 -7.44
C ASP A 141 2.26 -20.92 -7.76
N PHE A 142 1.31 -21.47 -7.01
CA PHE A 142 -0.07 -20.98 -6.95
C PHE A 142 -0.19 -19.94 -5.83
N VAL A 143 -0.63 -18.76 -6.15
CA VAL A 143 -0.69 -17.60 -5.25
C VAL A 143 -2.10 -17.08 -5.14
N LEU A 144 -2.61 -16.97 -3.92
CA LEU A 144 -3.88 -16.31 -3.63
C LEU A 144 -3.64 -14.87 -3.20
N VAL A 145 -4.31 -13.93 -3.86
CA VAL A 145 -4.25 -12.50 -3.53
C VAL A 145 -5.62 -12.01 -3.08
N HIS A 146 -5.76 -11.66 -1.82
CA HIS A 146 -6.95 -11.00 -1.30
C HIS A 146 -7.04 -9.56 -1.77
N ALA A 147 -8.28 -9.02 -1.86
CA ALA A 147 -8.55 -7.67 -2.35
C ALA A 147 -7.82 -7.38 -3.69
N ALA A 148 -7.85 -8.33 -4.61
CA ALA A 148 -7.06 -8.35 -5.85
C ALA A 148 -7.26 -7.10 -6.74
N ALA A 149 -8.41 -6.43 -6.68
CA ALA A 149 -8.70 -5.18 -7.39
C ALA A 149 -8.23 -3.92 -6.65
N GLY A 150 -7.70 -4.04 -5.44
CA GLY A 150 -7.15 -2.94 -4.66
C GLY A 150 -5.77 -2.50 -5.16
N GLY A 151 -5.28 -1.35 -4.68
CA GLY A 151 -4.01 -0.80 -5.16
C GLY A 151 -2.81 -1.74 -4.94
N VAL A 152 -2.63 -2.31 -3.74
CA VAL A 152 -1.57 -3.31 -3.49
C VAL A 152 -1.86 -4.59 -4.27
N GLY A 153 -3.11 -5.05 -4.31
CA GLY A 153 -3.50 -6.29 -4.99
C GLY A 153 -3.11 -6.30 -6.48
N GLN A 154 -3.41 -5.24 -7.20
CA GLN A 154 -3.07 -5.13 -8.62
C GLN A 154 -1.56 -5.10 -8.88
N LEU A 155 -0.79 -4.46 -8.02
CA LEU A 155 0.68 -4.43 -8.12
C LEU A 155 1.28 -5.79 -7.74
N LEU A 156 0.76 -6.45 -6.70
CA LEU A 156 1.13 -7.82 -6.33
C LEU A 156 0.94 -8.79 -7.49
N ILE A 157 -0.24 -8.79 -8.12
CA ILE A 157 -0.57 -9.64 -9.25
C ILE A 157 0.49 -9.50 -10.35
N GLN A 158 0.78 -8.27 -10.77
CA GLN A 158 1.74 -8.00 -11.84
C GLN A 158 3.15 -8.48 -11.46
N ILE A 159 3.62 -8.19 -10.23
CA ILE A 159 4.94 -8.62 -9.76
C ILE A 159 5.02 -10.15 -9.67
N ILE A 160 3.97 -10.83 -9.21
CA ILE A 160 3.89 -12.29 -9.14
C ILE A 160 3.93 -12.88 -10.57
N LYS A 161 3.19 -12.30 -11.51
CA LYS A 161 3.20 -12.75 -12.91
C LYS A 161 4.58 -12.57 -13.56
N MET A 162 5.29 -11.48 -13.28
CA MET A 162 6.68 -11.32 -13.75
C MET A 162 7.63 -12.42 -13.25
N LYS A 163 7.29 -13.07 -12.13
CA LYS A 163 8.08 -14.20 -11.58
C LYS A 163 7.65 -15.56 -12.11
N GLY A 164 6.64 -15.63 -12.99
CA GLY A 164 6.16 -16.86 -13.61
C GLY A 164 5.26 -17.73 -12.75
N ALA A 165 4.62 -17.16 -11.73
CA ALA A 165 3.66 -17.87 -10.88
C ALA A 165 2.21 -17.74 -11.40
N HIS A 166 1.33 -18.59 -10.89
CA HIS A 166 -0.11 -18.57 -11.15
C HIS A 166 -0.83 -17.77 -10.08
N VAL A 167 -1.73 -16.86 -10.47
CA VAL A 167 -2.43 -15.97 -9.55
C VAL A 167 -3.93 -16.26 -9.54
N ILE A 168 -4.45 -16.47 -8.35
CA ILE A 168 -5.89 -16.51 -8.06
C ILE A 168 -6.21 -15.25 -7.26
N GLY A 169 -7.12 -14.40 -7.77
CA GLY A 169 -7.54 -13.16 -7.12
C GLY A 169 -8.88 -13.32 -6.42
N LEU A 170 -9.02 -12.80 -5.21
CA LEU A 170 -10.31 -12.65 -4.54
C LEU A 170 -10.78 -11.19 -4.61
N THR A 171 -12.04 -11.01 -5.05
CA THR A 171 -12.68 -9.69 -5.14
C THR A 171 -14.09 -9.72 -4.55
N SER A 172 -14.64 -8.52 -4.26
CA SER A 172 -15.97 -8.40 -3.65
C SER A 172 -17.12 -8.28 -4.65
N SER A 173 -16.84 -8.13 -5.95
CA SER A 173 -17.86 -8.00 -6.98
C SER A 173 -17.31 -8.35 -8.37
N LYS A 174 -18.23 -8.56 -9.33
CA LYS A 174 -17.88 -8.84 -10.74
C LYS A 174 -17.17 -7.65 -11.39
N GLU A 175 -17.59 -6.42 -11.10
CA GLU A 175 -16.97 -5.20 -11.63
C GLU A 175 -15.51 -5.09 -11.21
N LYS A 176 -15.20 -5.56 -10.01
CA LYS A 176 -13.81 -5.63 -9.51
C LYS A 176 -13.00 -6.76 -10.11
N ALA A 177 -13.66 -7.83 -10.56
CA ALA A 177 -12.98 -8.92 -11.23
C ALA A 177 -12.27 -8.45 -12.50
N ASP A 178 -12.88 -7.53 -13.26
CA ASP A 178 -12.28 -6.97 -14.49
C ASP A 178 -10.95 -6.24 -14.21
N ALA A 179 -10.87 -5.53 -13.10
CA ALA A 179 -9.62 -4.88 -12.68
C ALA A 179 -8.53 -5.89 -12.30
N ALA A 180 -8.90 -7.00 -11.62
CA ALA A 180 -7.97 -8.07 -11.29
C ALA A 180 -7.50 -8.82 -12.54
N TYR A 181 -8.39 -9.14 -13.49
CA TYR A 181 -8.01 -9.73 -14.77
C TYR A 181 -7.09 -8.81 -15.59
N SER A 182 -7.40 -7.52 -15.63
CA SER A 182 -6.55 -6.53 -16.30
C SER A 182 -5.14 -6.43 -15.70
N ALA A 183 -5.00 -6.73 -14.41
CA ALA A 183 -3.70 -6.83 -13.74
C ALA A 183 -2.94 -8.15 -14.05
N GLY A 184 -3.58 -9.13 -14.70
CA GLY A 184 -2.95 -10.38 -15.13
C GLY A 184 -3.29 -11.61 -14.29
N THR A 185 -4.36 -11.57 -13.47
CA THR A 185 -4.82 -12.72 -12.69
C THR A 185 -5.26 -13.86 -13.62
N ASP A 186 -4.87 -15.10 -13.32
CA ASP A 186 -5.29 -16.28 -14.11
C ASP A 186 -6.73 -16.68 -13.79
N HIS A 187 -7.15 -16.56 -12.52
CA HIS A 187 -8.50 -16.87 -12.05
C HIS A 187 -8.96 -15.80 -11.06
N VAL A 188 -10.24 -15.46 -11.08
CA VAL A 188 -10.85 -14.59 -10.09
C VAL A 188 -12.03 -15.31 -9.45
N CYS A 189 -12.01 -15.41 -8.10
CA CYS A 189 -13.13 -15.84 -7.28
C CYS A 189 -13.75 -14.65 -6.56
N LEU A 190 -15.05 -14.72 -6.28
CA LEU A 190 -15.73 -13.74 -5.46
C LEU A 190 -15.75 -14.19 -4.00
N TYR A 191 -15.69 -13.25 -3.05
CA TYR A 191 -15.97 -13.58 -1.66
C TYR A 191 -17.39 -14.14 -1.54
N SER A 192 -17.51 -15.40 -1.21
CA SER A 192 -18.72 -16.19 -1.01
C SER A 192 -18.46 -17.16 0.14
N GLU A 193 -19.45 -17.93 0.56
CA GLU A 193 -19.25 -18.99 1.56
C GLU A 193 -18.39 -20.16 1.01
N SER A 194 -18.29 -20.30 -0.32
CA SER A 194 -17.58 -21.40 -1.01
C SER A 194 -16.28 -21.00 -1.72
N TRP A 195 -15.75 -19.78 -1.51
CA TRP A 195 -14.56 -19.36 -2.23
C TRP A 195 -13.33 -20.26 -1.96
N CYS A 196 -13.22 -20.82 -0.76
CA CYS A 196 -12.13 -21.74 -0.41
C CYS A 196 -12.21 -23.03 -1.24
N GLU A 197 -13.41 -23.62 -1.38
CA GLU A 197 -13.65 -24.81 -2.19
C GLU A 197 -13.36 -24.54 -3.67
N GLU A 198 -13.72 -23.36 -4.19
CA GLU A 198 -13.41 -22.95 -5.56
C GLU A 198 -11.88 -22.92 -5.79
N ILE A 199 -11.12 -22.37 -4.85
CA ILE A 199 -9.65 -22.37 -4.92
C ILE A 199 -9.07 -23.78 -4.86
N LEU A 200 -9.60 -24.64 -3.99
CA LEU A 200 -9.19 -26.04 -3.94
C LEU A 200 -9.49 -26.79 -5.25
N GLN A 201 -10.61 -26.50 -5.90
CA GLN A 201 -10.92 -27.07 -7.23
C GLN A 201 -9.92 -26.60 -8.29
N ILE A 202 -9.61 -25.29 -8.36
CA ILE A 202 -8.62 -24.72 -9.28
C ILE A 202 -7.25 -25.39 -9.08
N THR A 203 -6.86 -25.62 -7.84
CA THR A 203 -5.56 -26.24 -7.47
C THR A 203 -5.62 -27.77 -7.39
N LYS A 204 -6.70 -28.42 -7.88
CA LYS A 204 -6.90 -29.87 -7.89
C LYS A 204 -6.76 -30.51 -6.50
N GLY A 205 -7.24 -29.80 -5.46
CA GLY A 205 -7.23 -30.23 -4.07
C GLY A 205 -5.93 -29.98 -3.31
N HIS A 206 -4.89 -29.46 -3.98
CA HIS A 206 -3.59 -29.20 -3.32
C HIS A 206 -3.59 -27.96 -2.44
N GLY A 207 -4.39 -26.95 -2.75
CA GLY A 207 -4.30 -25.62 -2.17
C GLY A 207 -3.17 -24.76 -2.77
N VAL A 208 -3.09 -23.50 -2.35
CA VAL A 208 -2.08 -22.55 -2.85
C VAL A 208 -0.78 -22.61 -2.06
N ASP A 209 0.34 -22.23 -2.70
CA ASP A 209 1.65 -22.17 -2.07
C ASP A 209 1.73 -21.01 -1.06
N VAL A 210 1.14 -19.88 -1.42
CA VAL A 210 1.10 -18.69 -0.57
C VAL A 210 -0.21 -17.93 -0.72
N VAL A 211 -0.67 -17.37 0.39
CA VAL A 211 -1.79 -16.42 0.46
C VAL A 211 -1.27 -15.06 0.91
N TYR A 212 -1.60 -14.00 0.17
CA TYR A 212 -1.41 -12.61 0.60
C TYR A 212 -2.71 -12.10 1.20
N GLU A 213 -2.78 -12.07 2.53
CA GLU A 213 -3.96 -11.79 3.34
C GLU A 213 -3.97 -10.33 3.80
N SER A 214 -4.96 -9.56 3.36
CA SER A 214 -5.12 -8.13 3.67
C SER A 214 -6.49 -7.78 4.25
N VAL A 215 -7.35 -8.79 4.47
CA VAL A 215 -8.73 -8.58 4.91
C VAL A 215 -8.88 -8.76 6.42
N GLY A 216 -8.16 -9.72 6.98
CA GLY A 216 -8.15 -10.04 8.40
C GLY A 216 -9.23 -11.04 8.79
N SER A 217 -10.50 -10.69 8.63
CA SER A 217 -11.64 -11.57 8.96
C SER A 217 -11.66 -12.88 8.16
N THR A 218 -10.87 -13.00 7.09
CA THR A 218 -10.75 -14.17 6.22
C THR A 218 -9.57 -15.08 6.55
N LEU A 219 -8.80 -14.76 7.60
CA LEU A 219 -7.52 -15.43 7.90
C LEU A 219 -7.68 -16.96 8.11
N GLU A 220 -8.73 -17.41 8.78
CA GLU A 220 -8.98 -18.83 9.00
C GLU A 220 -9.21 -19.58 7.68
N GLU A 221 -10.06 -19.03 6.81
CA GLU A 221 -10.34 -19.61 5.49
C GLU A 221 -9.09 -19.56 4.58
N SER A 222 -8.26 -18.53 4.71
CA SER A 222 -6.98 -18.43 4.01
C SER A 222 -6.05 -19.59 4.35
N PHE A 223 -6.04 -20.04 5.62
CA PHE A 223 -5.31 -21.26 5.99
C PHE A 223 -5.90 -22.52 5.36
N LYS A 224 -7.24 -22.62 5.25
CA LYS A 224 -7.89 -23.79 4.62
C LYS A 224 -7.52 -23.88 3.13
N ALA A 225 -7.48 -22.75 2.43
CA ALA A 225 -7.08 -22.66 1.02
C ALA A 225 -5.59 -22.90 0.77
N THR A 226 -4.73 -22.81 1.81
CA THR A 226 -3.28 -22.98 1.71
C THR A 226 -2.90 -24.45 1.81
N LYS A 227 -1.98 -24.93 0.96
CA LYS A 227 -1.47 -26.30 1.00
C LYS A 227 -0.75 -26.64 2.31
N ILE A 228 -0.56 -27.93 2.61
CA ILE A 228 0.37 -28.36 3.67
C ILE A 228 1.76 -27.82 3.37
N GLY A 229 2.42 -27.22 4.38
CA GLY A 229 3.71 -26.57 4.24
C GLY A 229 3.69 -25.22 3.53
N GLY A 230 2.51 -24.71 3.16
CA GLY A 230 2.36 -23.38 2.51
C GLY A 230 2.40 -22.22 3.51
N THR A 231 2.34 -21.01 2.98
CA THR A 231 2.52 -19.76 3.76
C THR A 231 1.31 -18.85 3.65
N VAL A 232 0.88 -18.27 4.76
CA VAL A 232 -0.04 -17.12 4.78
C VAL A 232 0.73 -15.89 5.21
N VAL A 233 0.75 -14.87 4.35
CA VAL A 233 1.39 -13.57 4.59
C VAL A 233 0.31 -12.58 4.98
N PHE A 234 0.24 -12.22 6.25
CA PHE A 234 -0.73 -11.27 6.79
C PHE A 234 -0.13 -9.86 6.78
N TYR A 235 -0.76 -8.93 6.04
CA TYR A 235 -0.26 -7.56 5.89
C TYR A 235 -1.33 -6.47 5.99
N GLY A 236 -2.58 -6.83 6.30
CA GLY A 236 -3.67 -5.86 6.44
C GLY A 236 -4.93 -6.46 7.02
N MET A 237 -5.85 -5.59 7.47
CA MET A 237 -7.10 -5.95 8.14
C MET A 237 -8.28 -5.08 7.66
N ALA A 238 -8.38 -4.87 6.34
CA ALA A 238 -9.43 -4.04 5.74
C ALA A 238 -10.85 -4.54 6.00
N GLY A 239 -11.01 -5.81 6.36
CA GLY A 239 -12.27 -6.48 6.70
C GLY A 239 -12.56 -6.58 8.21
N GLY A 240 -11.64 -6.13 9.04
CA GLY A 240 -11.68 -6.25 10.49
C GLY A 240 -10.54 -7.08 11.04
N ASP A 241 -10.43 -7.11 12.36
CA ASP A 241 -9.36 -7.83 13.04
C ASP A 241 -9.47 -9.34 12.82
N PRO A 242 -8.34 -10.05 12.68
CA PRO A 242 -8.33 -11.51 12.54
C PRO A 242 -8.69 -12.19 13.86
N ALA A 243 -9.29 -13.38 13.76
CA ALA A 243 -9.42 -14.26 14.92
C ALA A 243 -8.04 -14.77 15.37
N PRO A 244 -7.87 -15.06 16.69
CA PRO A 244 -6.64 -15.69 17.17
C PRO A 244 -6.38 -17.05 16.49
N ILE A 245 -5.10 -17.34 16.22
CA ILE A 245 -4.68 -18.60 15.59
C ILE A 245 -4.13 -19.54 16.67
N ASP A 246 -4.61 -20.80 16.70
CA ASP A 246 -4.02 -21.85 17.51
C ASP A 246 -2.69 -22.33 16.86
N PRO A 247 -1.54 -22.16 17.51
CA PRO A 247 -0.26 -22.57 16.95
C PRO A 247 -0.15 -24.09 16.70
N ARG A 248 -1.00 -24.91 17.34
CA ARG A 248 -1.03 -26.36 17.06
C ARG A 248 -1.50 -26.63 15.61
N MET A 249 -2.41 -25.83 15.07
CA MET A 249 -2.81 -25.95 13.67
C MET A 249 -1.61 -25.74 12.73
N LEU A 250 -0.73 -24.77 13.02
CA LEU A 250 0.50 -24.55 12.24
C LEU A 250 1.43 -25.75 12.31
N MET A 251 1.60 -26.34 13.51
CA MET A 251 2.41 -27.53 13.72
C MET A 251 1.87 -28.73 12.93
N ASP A 252 0.57 -29.03 13.07
CA ASP A 252 -0.08 -30.20 12.47
C ASP A 252 -0.09 -30.15 10.93
N THR A 253 -0.08 -28.94 10.35
CA THR A 253 -0.12 -28.71 8.90
C THR A 253 1.21 -28.23 8.32
N SER A 254 2.22 -28.01 9.16
CA SER A 254 3.54 -27.42 8.78
C SER A 254 3.38 -26.08 8.05
N LYS A 255 2.28 -25.36 8.26
CA LYS A 255 2.02 -24.06 7.61
C LYS A 255 2.77 -22.95 8.32
N THR A 256 3.07 -21.89 7.58
CA THR A 256 3.70 -20.68 8.11
C THR A 256 2.68 -19.55 8.15
N LEU A 257 2.57 -18.84 9.27
CA LEU A 257 2.01 -17.50 9.35
C LEU A 257 3.15 -16.51 9.49
N THR A 258 3.25 -15.59 8.55
CA THR A 258 4.21 -14.49 8.62
C THR A 258 3.49 -13.16 8.48
N GLY A 259 3.96 -12.15 9.22
CA GLY A 259 3.52 -10.78 9.03
C GLY A 259 4.52 -9.99 8.20
N GLY A 260 4.16 -8.77 7.89
CA GLY A 260 5.08 -7.84 7.26
C GLY A 260 4.59 -6.41 7.43
N ASP A 261 5.52 -5.55 7.85
CA ASP A 261 5.35 -4.11 7.85
C ASP A 261 6.47 -3.52 7.00
N LEU A 262 6.11 -2.68 6.03
CA LEU A 262 7.04 -2.06 5.10
C LEU A 262 8.18 -1.32 5.83
N TRP A 263 7.88 -0.71 6.97
CA TRP A 263 8.82 0.10 7.75
C TRP A 263 9.92 -0.73 8.41
N ASN A 264 9.66 -2.00 8.67
CA ASN A 264 10.64 -2.94 9.18
C ASN A 264 11.59 -3.49 8.09
N VAL A 265 11.22 -3.31 6.81
CA VAL A 265 12.02 -3.73 5.65
C VAL A 265 12.83 -2.56 5.11
N LEU A 266 12.24 -1.36 5.01
CA LEU A 266 12.91 -0.17 4.50
C LEU A 266 13.71 0.55 5.60
N THR A 267 14.72 -0.10 6.15
CA THR A 267 15.47 0.40 7.31
C THR A 267 16.61 1.36 6.93
N THR A 268 17.06 1.37 5.67
CA THR A 268 18.13 2.24 5.19
C THR A 268 17.73 3.04 3.97
N TYR A 269 18.42 4.15 3.73
CA TYR A 269 18.26 4.96 2.52
C TYR A 269 18.54 4.16 1.24
N GLU A 270 19.60 3.37 1.22
CA GLU A 270 19.99 2.58 0.05
C GLU A 270 18.97 1.49 -0.29
N GLU A 271 18.40 0.83 0.70
CA GLU A 271 17.33 -0.14 0.51
C GLU A 271 16.09 0.52 -0.10
N ARG A 272 15.67 1.65 0.47
CA ARG A 272 14.56 2.46 -0.02
C ARG A 272 14.77 2.91 -1.46
N LYS A 273 15.94 3.47 -1.75
CA LYS A 273 16.32 3.97 -3.07
C LYS A 273 16.35 2.84 -4.11
N THR A 274 17.02 1.72 -3.79
CA THR A 274 17.17 0.58 -4.70
C THR A 274 15.80 0.01 -5.09
N ARG A 275 14.93 -0.24 -4.12
CA ARG A 275 13.59 -0.81 -4.39
C ARG A 275 12.69 0.18 -5.13
N SER A 276 12.75 1.47 -4.79
CA SER A 276 11.98 2.50 -5.49
C SER A 276 12.41 2.65 -6.95
N HIS A 277 13.72 2.67 -7.21
CA HIS A 277 14.25 2.73 -8.57
C HIS A 277 13.84 1.49 -9.37
N GLN A 278 13.85 0.31 -8.78
CA GLN A 278 13.38 -0.91 -9.46
C GLN A 278 11.90 -0.82 -9.86
N LEU A 279 11.04 -0.26 -8.99
CA LEU A 279 9.63 -0.02 -9.34
C LEU A 279 9.51 0.97 -10.50
N PHE A 280 10.24 2.08 -10.46
CA PHE A 280 10.23 3.08 -11.53
C PHE A 280 10.76 2.51 -12.86
N ASP A 281 11.80 1.68 -12.82
CA ASP A 281 12.30 0.98 -13.99
C ASP A 281 11.26 0.03 -14.59
N TRP A 282 10.52 -0.71 -13.76
CA TRP A 282 9.45 -1.57 -14.25
C TRP A 282 8.32 -0.76 -14.90
N ILE A 283 7.99 0.41 -14.37
CA ILE A 283 6.97 1.30 -14.94
C ILE A 283 7.47 1.87 -16.29
N THR A 284 8.66 2.45 -16.32
CA THR A 284 9.20 3.11 -17.53
C THR A 284 9.50 2.14 -18.66
N THR A 285 9.78 0.88 -18.34
CA THR A 285 9.96 -0.21 -19.32
C THR A 285 8.67 -0.95 -19.68
N GLY A 286 7.52 -0.52 -19.14
CA GLY A 286 6.21 -1.14 -19.41
C GLY A 286 6.00 -2.52 -18.80
N LYS A 287 6.83 -2.94 -17.84
CA LYS A 287 6.68 -4.21 -17.11
C LYS A 287 5.64 -4.12 -16.00
N LEU A 288 5.46 -2.94 -15.42
CA LEU A 288 4.47 -2.64 -14.39
C LEU A 288 3.56 -1.51 -14.88
N HIS A 289 2.28 -1.78 -14.95
CA HIS A 289 1.28 -0.81 -15.37
C HIS A 289 0.57 -0.20 -14.15
N VAL A 290 0.54 1.12 -14.10
CA VAL A 290 -0.16 1.88 -13.06
C VAL A 290 -1.47 2.39 -13.65
N GLN A 291 -2.58 1.99 -13.05
CA GLN A 291 -3.88 2.52 -13.45
C GLN A 291 -4.02 3.99 -13.05
N ASN A 292 -4.80 4.75 -13.81
CA ASN A 292 -5.13 6.11 -13.46
C ASN A 292 -5.80 6.16 -12.08
N PRO A 293 -5.28 6.94 -11.14
CA PRO A 293 -5.85 7.04 -9.81
C PRO A 293 -7.16 7.83 -9.82
N THR A 294 -8.01 7.55 -8.84
CA THR A 294 -9.12 8.45 -8.51
C THR A 294 -8.57 9.64 -7.73
N THR A 295 -8.82 10.86 -8.18
CA THR A 295 -8.30 12.08 -7.56
C THR A 295 -9.39 12.86 -6.84
N PHE A 296 -9.03 13.43 -5.69
CA PHE A 296 -9.81 14.42 -4.95
C PHE A 296 -8.92 15.62 -4.65
N SER A 297 -9.49 16.81 -4.54
CA SER A 297 -8.76 17.92 -3.93
C SER A 297 -8.46 17.59 -2.46
N LEU A 298 -7.36 18.10 -1.91
CA LEU A 298 -7.03 17.92 -0.49
C LEU A 298 -8.16 18.41 0.43
N GLU A 299 -8.85 19.46 0.04
CA GLU A 299 -10.03 19.98 0.74
C GLU A 299 -11.15 18.92 0.85
N ASN A 300 -11.33 18.09 -0.18
CA ASN A 300 -12.34 17.03 -0.23
C ASN A 300 -11.80 15.67 0.30
N GLY A 301 -10.74 15.69 1.09
CA GLY A 301 -10.11 14.47 1.62
C GLY A 301 -11.05 13.61 2.47
N ALA A 302 -12.04 14.19 3.14
CA ALA A 302 -13.07 13.43 3.85
C ALA A 302 -13.88 12.52 2.91
N ASP A 303 -14.21 12.99 1.70
CA ASP A 303 -14.92 12.19 0.70
C ASP A 303 -14.03 11.08 0.12
N ALA A 304 -12.74 11.38 -0.07
CA ALA A 304 -11.76 10.37 -0.46
C ALA A 304 -11.67 9.23 0.57
N HIS A 305 -11.65 9.56 1.87
CA HIS A 305 -11.70 8.58 2.95
C HIS A 305 -13.01 7.78 2.94
N ARG A 306 -14.17 8.42 2.73
CA ARG A 306 -15.47 7.72 2.60
C ARG A 306 -15.46 6.73 1.43
N LEU A 307 -14.93 7.15 0.27
CA LEU A 307 -14.82 6.25 -0.89
C LEU A 307 -13.93 5.04 -0.57
N LEU A 308 -12.75 5.25 0.03
CA LEU A 308 -11.83 4.15 0.37
C LEU A 308 -12.46 3.19 1.39
N GLU A 309 -13.10 3.70 2.45
CA GLU A 309 -13.79 2.89 3.46
C GLU A 309 -14.99 2.12 2.93
N SER A 310 -15.67 2.67 1.93
CA SER A 310 -16.83 1.99 1.30
C SER A 310 -16.43 0.71 0.56
N ARG A 311 -15.14 0.48 0.34
CA ARG A 311 -14.58 -0.62 -0.46
C ARG A 311 -15.11 -0.65 -1.91
N LYS A 312 -15.65 0.45 -2.44
CA LYS A 312 -16.12 0.54 -3.82
C LYS A 312 -15.02 1.00 -4.78
N SER A 313 -13.93 1.55 -4.26
CA SER A 313 -12.78 1.96 -5.09
C SER A 313 -12.04 0.76 -5.69
N THR A 314 -11.46 1.00 -6.85
CA THR A 314 -10.44 0.16 -7.48
C THR A 314 -9.15 0.97 -7.61
N GLY A 315 -7.99 0.31 -7.49
CA GLY A 315 -6.70 0.99 -7.61
C GLY A 315 -6.44 2.02 -6.50
N LYS A 316 -5.78 3.11 -6.87
CA LYS A 316 -5.29 4.15 -5.96
C LYS A 316 -6.21 5.36 -5.89
N ILE A 317 -6.27 5.97 -4.70
CA ILE A 317 -6.88 7.30 -4.50
C ILE A 317 -5.75 8.29 -4.15
N LEU A 318 -5.78 9.47 -4.77
CA LEU A 318 -4.88 10.57 -4.50
C LEU A 318 -5.62 11.79 -3.98
N LEU A 319 -4.95 12.56 -3.11
CA LEU A 319 -5.33 13.91 -2.75
C LEU A 319 -4.39 14.88 -3.48
N ILE A 320 -4.97 15.90 -4.10
CA ILE A 320 -4.26 16.96 -4.83
C ILE A 320 -4.39 18.24 -4.04
N PRO A 321 -3.29 18.83 -3.55
CA PRO A 321 -3.29 20.10 -2.82
C PRO A 321 -3.75 21.29 -3.63
#